data_8657796809cfd0f9eab4cc53dbe83b79
#
_entry.id   8657796809cfd0f9eab4cc53dbe83b79
#
_cell.length_a   1.000
_cell.length_b   1.000
_cell.length_c   1.000
_cell.angle_alpha   90.00
_cell.angle_beta   90.00
_cell.angle_gamma   90.00
#
_symmetry.space_group_name_H-M   'P 1'
#
loop_
_entity.id
_entity.type
_entity.pdbx_description
1 polymer ?
#
loop_
_entity_poly.entity_id
_entity_poly.type
_entity_poly.pdbx_seq_one_letter_code
_entity_poly.pdbx_strand_id
1 'polypeptide(L)'
;TDTIQSFINLCTQNQLRIQVPEAQLYRDSARPLAKPIKGTLWGGNLSVLAAMVGTPYMPTIDNGILFLEDTGEQPYRIERMLQTLVLSGIVAKQQAIVLGKFNFSGISDAYNGDYTFDTVIRTIQQTTGRPIYTDFPFGHVARRINFPLGVPVTLDNVGSGYQATFNQFYHLKTDANFGNLDLTKLFV
;
A
#
# COMPACT_ATOMS: atom_id res chain seq x y z
N THR A 1 -8.20 19.02 7.39
CA THR A 1 -8.18 18.12 6.22
C THR A 1 -7.86 16.69 6.68
N ASP A 2 -8.31 15.68 5.94
CA ASP A 2 -8.16 14.26 6.28
C ASP A 2 -6.69 13.87 6.52
N THR A 3 -5.77 14.45 5.75
CA THR A 3 -4.33 14.20 5.87
C THR A 3 -3.78 14.64 7.22
N ILE A 4 -4.13 15.83 7.69
CA ILE A 4 -3.69 16.34 9.00
C ILE A 4 -4.30 15.51 10.13
N GLN A 5 -5.60 15.20 10.04
CA GLN A 5 -6.26 14.38 11.06
C GLN A 5 -5.66 12.97 11.13
N SER A 6 -5.33 12.35 9.97
CA SER A 6 -4.69 11.03 9.96
C SER A 6 -3.28 11.06 10.57
N PHE A 7 -2.54 12.15 10.38
CA PHE A 7 -1.24 12.34 11.03
C PHE A 7 -1.37 12.43 12.56
N ILE A 8 -2.32 13.24 13.04
CA ILE A 8 -2.60 13.34 14.48
C ILE A 8 -2.99 11.97 15.04
N ASN A 9 -3.90 11.27 14.38
CA ASN A 9 -4.33 9.94 14.80
C ASN A 9 -3.15 8.96 14.87
N LEU A 10 -2.27 8.97 13.86
CA LEU A 10 -1.06 8.15 13.85
C LEU A 10 -0.14 8.45 15.05
N CYS A 11 -0.02 9.72 15.42
CA CYS A 11 0.86 10.13 16.53
C CYS A 11 0.25 9.88 17.92
N THR A 12 -1.08 9.84 18.05
CA THR A 12 -1.75 9.90 19.36
C THR A 12 -2.57 8.65 19.71
N GLN A 13 -2.92 7.82 18.72
CA GLN A 13 -3.74 6.61 18.95
C GLN A 13 -2.85 5.38 19.06
N ASN A 14 -3.25 4.44 19.91
CA ASN A 14 -2.59 3.14 20.06
C ASN A 14 -3.09 2.09 19.05
N GLN A 15 -4.12 2.42 18.28
CA GLN A 15 -4.68 1.60 17.21
C GLN A 15 -5.08 2.49 16.05
N LEU A 16 -4.73 2.08 14.84
CA LEU A 16 -5.17 2.72 13.62
C LEU A 16 -5.98 1.73 12.77
N ARG A 17 -7.14 2.15 12.31
CA ARG A 17 -7.99 1.40 11.38
C ARG A 17 -8.23 2.23 10.14
N ILE A 18 -7.89 1.65 8.99
CA ILE A 18 -8.07 2.25 7.68
C ILE A 18 -9.06 1.40 6.92
N GLN A 19 -10.21 1.97 6.61
CA GLN A 19 -11.23 1.32 5.79
C GLN A 19 -11.08 1.73 4.33
N VAL A 20 -11.13 0.75 3.44
CA VAL A 20 -11.14 0.93 1.99
C VAL A 20 -12.43 0.28 1.48
N PRO A 21 -13.55 1.03 1.42
CA PRO A 21 -14.89 0.45 1.28
C PRO A 21 -15.17 -0.14 -0.10
N GLU A 22 -14.50 0.36 -1.15
CA GLU A 22 -14.74 -0.03 -2.54
C GLU A 22 -13.40 -0.37 -3.21
N ALA A 23 -12.71 -1.39 -2.69
CA ALA A 23 -11.44 -1.83 -3.23
C ALA A 23 -11.61 -3.05 -4.13
N GLN A 24 -10.87 -3.09 -5.22
CA GLN A 24 -10.77 -4.31 -6.00
C GLN A 24 -9.76 -5.26 -5.35
N LEU A 25 -10.17 -6.51 -5.19
CA LEU A 25 -9.31 -7.59 -4.71
C LEU A 25 -9.06 -8.57 -5.84
N TYR A 26 -7.83 -8.63 -6.29
CA TYR A 26 -7.36 -9.63 -7.27
C TYR A 26 -6.87 -10.86 -6.50
N ARG A 27 -7.48 -11.99 -6.71
CA ARG A 27 -7.13 -13.26 -6.08
C ARG A 27 -7.58 -14.45 -6.93
N ASP A 28 -7.05 -15.60 -6.61
CA ASP A 28 -7.61 -16.86 -7.10
C ASP A 28 -8.99 -17.09 -6.46
N SER A 29 -10.04 -17.08 -7.26
CA SER A 29 -11.42 -17.28 -6.80
C SER A 29 -11.64 -18.68 -6.20
N ALA A 30 -10.81 -19.64 -6.56
CA ALA A 30 -10.86 -21.00 -6.02
C ALA A 30 -10.28 -21.11 -4.60
N ARG A 31 -9.58 -20.07 -4.12
CA ARG A 31 -9.02 -20.01 -2.77
C ARG A 31 -9.81 -19.02 -1.92
N PRO A 32 -10.70 -19.46 -1.04
CA PRO A 32 -11.40 -18.55 -0.14
C PRO A 32 -10.42 -17.87 0.80
N LEU A 33 -10.48 -16.54 0.89
CA LEU A 33 -9.82 -15.81 1.97
C LEU A 33 -10.64 -16.03 3.25
N ALA A 34 -10.50 -17.21 3.85
CA ALA A 34 -11.25 -17.58 5.04
C ALA A 34 -10.71 -16.94 6.33
N LYS A 35 -9.56 -16.29 6.27
CA LYS A 35 -8.88 -15.69 7.44
C LYS A 35 -8.25 -14.35 7.07
N PRO A 36 -8.19 -13.41 8.04
CA PRO A 36 -7.43 -12.19 7.88
C PRO A 36 -5.98 -12.45 7.50
N ILE A 37 -5.44 -11.65 6.59
CA ILE A 37 -4.03 -11.71 6.23
C ILE A 37 -3.25 -10.84 7.22
N LYS A 38 -2.19 -11.39 7.80
CA LYS A 38 -1.34 -10.71 8.76
C LYS A 38 0.11 -10.68 8.26
N GLY A 39 0.79 -9.58 8.49
CA GLY A 39 2.20 -9.44 8.13
C GLY A 39 2.74 -8.06 8.48
N THR A 40 4.03 -7.86 8.32
CA THR A 40 4.63 -6.54 8.43
C THR A 40 4.32 -5.74 7.16
N LEU A 41 3.68 -4.58 7.29
CA LEU A 41 3.48 -3.67 6.15
C LEU A 41 4.77 -2.93 5.85
N TRP A 42 5.27 -3.09 4.63
CA TRP A 42 6.51 -2.45 4.19
C TRP A 42 6.45 -2.14 2.70
N GLY A 43 7.33 -1.30 2.24
CA GLY A 43 7.39 -0.93 0.83
C GLY A 43 7.34 0.59 0.65
N GLY A 44 6.72 1.05 -0.43
CA GLY A 44 6.61 2.44 -0.80
C GLY A 44 6.55 2.65 -2.30
N ASN A 45 7.29 3.63 -2.82
CA ASN A 45 7.33 3.91 -4.25
C ASN A 45 7.97 2.74 -5.02
N LEU A 46 7.26 2.25 -6.03
CA LEU A 46 7.65 1.06 -6.80
C LEU A 46 8.96 1.27 -7.57
N SER A 47 9.14 2.43 -8.21
CA SER A 47 10.35 2.75 -8.97
C SER A 47 11.58 2.73 -8.08
N VAL A 48 11.47 3.29 -6.87
CA VAL A 48 12.56 3.32 -5.89
C VAL A 48 12.88 1.91 -5.41
N LEU A 49 11.87 1.11 -5.05
CA LEU A 49 12.08 -0.28 -4.61
C LEU A 49 12.69 -1.14 -5.71
N ALA A 50 12.21 -1.02 -6.95
CA ALA A 50 12.77 -1.77 -8.07
C ALA A 50 14.25 -1.44 -8.30
N ALA A 51 14.65 -0.17 -8.10
CA ALA A 51 16.04 0.25 -8.21
C ALA A 51 16.93 -0.28 -7.07
N MET A 52 16.35 -0.65 -5.93
CA MET A 52 17.09 -1.22 -4.80
C MET A 52 17.36 -2.73 -4.92
N VAL A 53 16.67 -3.42 -5.85
CA VAL A 53 16.83 -4.89 -6.03
C VAL A 53 18.29 -5.24 -6.34
N GLY A 54 18.81 -6.22 -5.62
CA GLY A 54 20.21 -6.66 -5.75
C GLY A 54 21.22 -5.79 -4.99
N THR A 55 20.78 -4.77 -4.29
CA THR A 55 21.63 -3.93 -3.43
C THR A 55 21.50 -4.33 -1.95
N PRO A 56 22.47 -3.98 -1.09
CA PRO A 56 22.41 -4.23 0.35
C PRO A 56 21.32 -3.38 1.06
N TYR A 57 20.72 -2.42 0.37
CA TYR A 57 19.69 -1.53 0.93
C TYR A 57 18.28 -2.11 0.79
N MET A 58 18.11 -3.19 0.00
CA MET A 58 16.81 -3.84 -0.14
C MET A 58 16.45 -4.60 1.14
N PRO A 59 15.34 -4.26 1.82
CA PRO A 59 14.92 -4.96 3.04
C PRO A 59 14.61 -6.44 2.77
N THR A 60 15.00 -7.30 3.71
CA THR A 60 14.60 -8.71 3.69
C THR A 60 13.48 -8.92 4.70
N ILE A 61 12.25 -9.01 4.20
CA ILE A 61 11.06 -9.18 5.03
C ILE A 61 10.30 -10.41 4.55
N ASP A 62 10.28 -11.44 5.39
CA ASP A 62 9.52 -12.65 5.16
C ASP A 62 8.13 -12.54 5.78
N ASN A 63 7.12 -13.14 5.12
CA ASN A 63 5.72 -13.08 5.53
C ASN A 63 5.17 -11.64 5.68
N GLY A 64 5.73 -10.70 4.91
CA GLY A 64 5.29 -9.31 4.88
C GLY A 64 4.04 -9.09 4.04
N ILE A 65 3.55 -7.86 4.08
CA ILE A 65 2.55 -7.30 3.18
C ILE A 65 3.23 -6.15 2.44
N LEU A 66 3.42 -6.32 1.14
CA LEU A 66 4.15 -5.36 0.31
C LEU A 66 3.23 -4.24 -0.14
N PHE A 67 3.47 -3.03 0.35
CA PHE A 67 2.77 -1.82 -0.07
C PHE A 67 3.51 -1.15 -1.24
N LEU A 68 2.79 -0.80 -2.31
CA LEU A 68 3.36 -0.15 -3.50
C LEU A 68 2.46 0.99 -3.99
N GLU A 69 3.08 2.08 -4.39
CA GLU A 69 2.45 3.18 -5.13
C GLU A 69 3.45 3.73 -6.15
N ASP A 70 2.97 4.44 -7.17
CA ASP A 70 3.86 5.16 -8.08
C ASP A 70 3.13 6.31 -8.80
N THR A 71 3.90 7.18 -9.43
CA THR A 71 3.37 8.30 -10.22
C THR A 71 4.17 8.49 -11.48
N GLY A 72 3.48 8.88 -12.57
CA GLY A 72 4.13 9.25 -13.81
C GLY A 72 4.61 8.06 -14.65
N GLU A 73 4.27 6.83 -14.30
CA GLU A 73 4.69 5.64 -15.02
C GLU A 73 3.58 5.05 -15.90
N GLN A 74 3.95 4.46 -17.04
CA GLN A 74 3.04 3.73 -17.92
C GLN A 74 2.80 2.30 -17.43
N PRO A 75 1.66 1.65 -17.76
CA PRO A 75 1.36 0.29 -17.31
C PRO A 75 2.47 -0.73 -17.61
N TYR A 76 3.08 -0.71 -18.78
CA TYR A 76 4.16 -1.63 -19.14
C TYR A 76 5.45 -1.39 -18.33
N ARG A 77 5.71 -0.15 -17.88
CA ARG A 77 6.84 0.17 -17.01
C ARG A 77 6.59 -0.33 -15.60
N ILE A 78 5.36 -0.14 -15.11
CA ILE A 78 4.92 -0.69 -13.82
C ILE A 78 5.05 -2.22 -13.84
N GLU A 79 4.60 -2.88 -14.90
CA GLU A 79 4.76 -4.33 -15.02
C GLU A 79 6.22 -4.74 -14.95
N ARG A 80 7.10 -4.11 -15.72
CA ARG A 80 8.53 -4.40 -15.69
C ARG A 80 9.11 -4.32 -14.27
N MET A 81 8.76 -3.28 -13.51
CA MET A 81 9.23 -3.11 -12.14
C MET A 81 8.62 -4.15 -11.19
N LEU A 82 7.34 -4.47 -11.33
CA LEU A 82 6.71 -5.56 -10.58
C LEU A 82 7.34 -6.92 -10.90
N GLN A 83 7.63 -7.20 -12.18
CA GLN A 83 8.34 -8.41 -12.60
C GLN A 83 9.76 -8.47 -12.02
N THR A 84 10.44 -7.34 -11.87
CA THR A 84 11.73 -7.30 -11.17
C THR A 84 11.61 -7.78 -9.73
N LEU A 85 10.57 -7.35 -9.00
CA LEU A 85 10.30 -7.81 -7.64
C LEU A 85 9.87 -9.29 -7.58
N VAL A 86 9.17 -9.78 -8.61
CA VAL A 86 8.76 -11.19 -8.74
C VAL A 86 9.99 -12.06 -8.99
N LEU A 87 10.78 -11.74 -10.01
CA LEU A 87 11.95 -12.53 -10.44
C LEU A 87 13.06 -12.56 -9.38
N SER A 88 13.18 -11.49 -8.59
CA SER A 88 14.14 -11.46 -7.46
C SER A 88 13.68 -12.27 -6.23
N GLY A 89 12.47 -12.87 -6.27
CA GLY A 89 11.92 -13.66 -5.17
C GLY A 89 11.31 -12.85 -4.03
N ILE A 90 11.30 -11.52 -4.13
CA ILE A 90 10.76 -10.63 -3.08
C ILE A 90 9.26 -10.88 -2.89
N VAL A 91 8.49 -10.91 -3.98
CA VAL A 91 7.04 -11.15 -3.93
C VAL A 91 6.70 -12.53 -3.38
N ALA A 92 7.51 -13.55 -3.68
CA ALA A 92 7.27 -14.91 -3.20
C ALA A 92 7.30 -15.02 -1.67
N LYS A 93 7.98 -14.12 -0.99
CA LYS A 93 8.08 -14.04 0.48
C LYS A 93 6.92 -13.30 1.13
N GLN A 94 6.04 -12.67 0.35
CA GLN A 94 4.96 -11.85 0.89
C GLN A 94 3.65 -12.64 1.05
N GLN A 95 2.81 -12.23 1.99
CA GLN A 95 1.46 -12.77 2.18
C GLN A 95 0.46 -12.12 1.21
N ALA A 96 0.65 -10.85 0.91
CA ALA A 96 -0.19 -10.06 0.02
C ALA A 96 0.58 -8.86 -0.55
N ILE A 97 0.02 -8.25 -1.59
CA ILE A 97 0.41 -6.94 -2.10
C ILE A 97 -0.75 -5.97 -1.84
N VAL A 98 -0.44 -4.77 -1.37
CA VAL A 98 -1.38 -3.65 -1.22
C VAL A 98 -0.93 -2.53 -2.15
N LEU A 99 -1.80 -2.14 -3.07
CA LEU A 99 -1.54 -1.05 -4.01
C LEU A 99 -2.21 0.22 -3.53
N GLY A 100 -1.43 1.26 -3.38
CA GLY A 100 -1.90 2.61 -3.21
C GLY A 100 -2.41 3.20 -4.54
N LYS A 101 -2.37 4.52 -4.65
CA LYS A 101 -2.78 5.21 -5.86
C LYS A 101 -1.63 5.29 -6.85
N PHE A 102 -1.90 4.88 -8.08
CA PHE A 102 -1.02 5.05 -9.23
C PHE A 102 -1.57 6.17 -10.10
N ASN A 103 -0.72 7.12 -10.45
CA ASN A 103 -1.11 8.27 -11.25
C ASN A 103 -0.42 8.21 -12.62
N PHE A 104 -1.22 8.10 -13.67
CA PHE A 104 -0.75 8.01 -15.06
C PHE A 104 -0.87 9.34 -15.82
N SER A 105 -1.26 10.44 -15.15
CA SER A 105 -1.51 11.71 -15.81
C SER A 105 -0.23 12.31 -16.41
N GLY A 106 -0.36 12.90 -17.59
CA GLY A 106 0.70 13.68 -18.26
C GLY A 106 1.67 12.85 -19.08
N ILE A 107 1.55 11.52 -19.16
CA ILE A 107 2.39 10.70 -20.02
C ILE A 107 1.67 10.44 -21.33
N SER A 108 2.20 11.03 -22.40
CA SER A 108 1.81 10.73 -23.77
C SER A 108 2.87 9.82 -24.38
N ASP A 109 2.61 8.53 -24.36
CA ASP A 109 3.42 7.54 -25.08
C ASP A 109 2.61 7.03 -26.28
N ALA A 110 3.24 6.72 -27.41
CA ALA A 110 2.58 6.15 -28.57
C ALA A 110 2.08 4.70 -28.32
N TYR A 111 1.81 4.41 -27.07
CA TYR A 111 1.42 3.08 -26.61
C TYR A 111 -0.07 2.82 -26.89
N ASN A 112 -0.37 1.62 -27.40
CA ASN A 112 -1.74 1.19 -27.61
C ASN A 112 -2.49 1.10 -26.26
N GLY A 113 -3.58 1.84 -26.12
CA GLY A 113 -4.39 1.94 -24.88
C GLY A 113 -5.04 0.63 -24.42
N ASP A 114 -4.86 -0.47 -25.14
CA ASP A 114 -5.40 -1.78 -24.79
C ASP A 114 -4.66 -2.46 -23.61
N TYR A 115 -3.42 -2.06 -23.33
CA TYR A 115 -2.66 -2.60 -22.22
C TYR A 115 -2.84 -1.75 -20.97
N THR A 116 -3.78 -2.13 -20.14
CA THR A 116 -4.22 -1.36 -18.98
C THR A 116 -3.49 -1.76 -17.69
N PHE A 117 -3.56 -0.90 -16.69
CA PHE A 117 -3.09 -1.21 -15.34
C PHE A 117 -3.81 -2.45 -14.75
N ASP A 118 -5.11 -2.61 -15.02
CA ASP A 118 -5.86 -3.80 -14.61
C ASP A 118 -5.26 -5.09 -15.21
N THR A 119 -4.85 -5.05 -16.48
CA THR A 119 -4.16 -6.17 -17.13
C THR A 119 -2.85 -6.51 -16.42
N VAL A 120 -2.06 -5.51 -16.07
CA VAL A 120 -0.80 -5.71 -15.31
C VAL A 120 -1.07 -6.40 -13.98
N ILE A 121 -2.04 -5.90 -13.20
CA ILE A 121 -2.33 -6.46 -11.89
C ILE A 121 -2.83 -7.90 -11.97
N ARG A 122 -3.69 -8.21 -12.94
CA ARG A 122 -4.14 -9.60 -13.19
C ARG A 122 -2.97 -10.52 -13.54
N THR A 123 -2.07 -10.08 -14.42
CA THR A 123 -0.89 -10.84 -14.80
C THR A 123 0.00 -11.14 -13.58
N ILE A 124 0.28 -10.15 -12.75
CA ILE A 124 1.09 -10.33 -11.53
C ILE A 124 0.38 -11.26 -10.55
N GLN A 125 -0.93 -11.10 -10.34
CA GLN A 125 -1.70 -11.96 -9.45
C GLN A 125 -1.69 -13.42 -9.93
N GLN A 126 -1.92 -13.67 -11.23
CA GLN A 126 -1.92 -15.00 -11.81
C GLN A 126 -0.54 -15.68 -11.73
N THR A 127 0.52 -14.92 -12.00
CA THR A 127 1.91 -15.42 -11.95
C THR A 127 2.35 -15.78 -10.52
N THR A 128 1.94 -14.98 -9.54
CA THR A 128 2.42 -15.12 -8.17
C THR A 128 1.48 -15.89 -7.25
N GLY A 129 0.19 -15.96 -7.61
CA GLY A 129 -0.87 -16.48 -6.73
C GLY A 129 -1.11 -15.64 -5.48
N ARG A 130 -0.45 -14.48 -5.33
CA ARG A 130 -0.60 -13.62 -4.17
C ARG A 130 -1.84 -12.73 -4.31
N PRO A 131 -2.66 -12.57 -3.25
CA PRO A 131 -3.76 -11.61 -3.30
C PRO A 131 -3.22 -10.19 -3.41
N ILE A 132 -3.88 -9.39 -4.26
CA ILE A 132 -3.53 -7.98 -4.47
C ILE A 132 -4.75 -7.13 -4.11
N TYR A 133 -4.60 -6.25 -3.13
CA TYR A 133 -5.57 -5.28 -2.67
C TYR A 133 -5.28 -3.92 -3.31
N THR A 134 -6.29 -3.25 -3.84
CA THR A 134 -6.11 -1.94 -4.47
C THR A 134 -6.67 -0.81 -3.61
N ASP A 135 -6.51 0.40 -4.12
CA ASP A 135 -7.18 1.61 -3.61
C ASP A 135 -6.79 2.05 -2.20
N PHE A 136 -5.69 1.52 -1.64
CA PHE A 136 -5.21 2.04 -0.36
C PHE A 136 -5.01 3.56 -0.47
N PRO A 137 -5.50 4.34 0.50
CA PRO A 137 -5.62 5.81 0.33
C PRO A 137 -4.28 6.53 0.57
N PHE A 138 -3.26 6.16 -0.20
CA PHE A 138 -1.94 6.77 -0.20
C PHE A 138 -1.32 6.74 -1.61
N GLY A 139 -0.46 7.72 -1.90
CA GLY A 139 0.26 7.90 -3.16
C GLY A 139 0.39 9.39 -3.48
N HIS A 140 0.77 9.71 -4.72
CA HIS A 140 0.91 11.09 -5.21
C HIS A 140 -0.46 11.70 -5.55
N VAL A 141 -1.32 11.82 -4.55
CA VAL A 141 -2.69 12.35 -4.65
C VAL A 141 -2.96 13.41 -3.59
N ALA A 142 -3.89 14.30 -3.85
CA ALA A 142 -4.22 15.42 -2.96
C ALA A 142 -4.78 14.95 -1.61
N ARG A 143 -5.60 13.89 -1.63
CA ARG A 143 -6.16 13.28 -0.41
C ARG A 143 -5.44 11.97 -0.14
N ARG A 144 -4.65 11.95 0.92
CA ARG A 144 -3.93 10.77 1.39
C ARG A 144 -3.96 10.71 2.91
N ILE A 145 -3.79 9.53 3.44
CA ILE A 145 -3.70 9.30 4.89
C ILE A 145 -2.26 8.98 5.29
N ASN A 146 -1.96 9.18 6.56
CA ASN A 146 -0.70 8.76 7.16
C ASN A 146 -0.92 7.41 7.87
N PHE A 147 0.03 6.50 7.72
CA PHE A 147 0.00 5.17 8.32
C PHE A 147 1.43 4.71 8.62
N PRO A 148 1.62 3.78 9.59
CA PRO A 148 2.95 3.31 9.94
C PRO A 148 3.44 2.25 8.94
N LEU A 149 4.73 2.30 8.58
CA LEU A 149 5.45 1.25 7.84
C LEU A 149 6.42 0.51 8.78
N GLY A 150 6.79 -0.71 8.39
CA GLY A 150 7.68 -1.56 9.18
C GLY A 150 7.02 -2.18 10.42
N VAL A 151 5.69 -2.16 10.50
CA VAL A 151 4.92 -2.65 11.66
C VAL A 151 3.90 -3.71 11.24
N PRO A 152 3.44 -4.55 12.19
CA PRO A 152 2.40 -5.54 11.92
C PRO A 152 1.08 -4.89 11.53
N VAL A 153 0.45 -5.42 10.48
CA VAL A 153 -0.89 -5.07 10.03
C VAL A 153 -1.75 -6.32 9.85
N THR A 154 -3.04 -6.17 10.06
CA THR A 154 -4.05 -7.18 9.73
C THR A 154 -4.96 -6.62 8.63
N LEU A 155 -5.09 -7.36 7.53
CA LEU A 155 -6.04 -7.06 6.45
C LEU A 155 -7.26 -7.97 6.60
N ASP A 156 -8.42 -7.38 6.81
CA ASP A 156 -9.71 -8.06 6.88
C ASP A 156 -10.59 -7.65 5.69
N ASN A 157 -11.23 -8.61 5.03
CA ASN A 157 -12.23 -8.30 4.01
C ASN A 157 -13.52 -7.84 4.67
N VAL A 158 -14.04 -6.70 4.25
CA VAL A 158 -15.26 -6.08 4.80
C VAL A 158 -16.13 -5.60 3.64
N GLY A 159 -17.29 -6.23 3.47
CA GLY A 159 -18.20 -5.86 2.37
C GLY A 159 -17.54 -6.01 0.99
N SER A 160 -17.58 -4.96 0.19
CA SER A 160 -16.93 -4.86 -1.13
C SER A 160 -15.47 -4.40 -1.08
N GLY A 161 -14.92 -4.22 0.13
CA GLY A 161 -13.56 -3.71 0.32
C GLY A 161 -12.80 -4.44 1.41
N TYR A 162 -11.93 -3.73 2.09
CA TYR A 162 -11.13 -4.27 3.20
C TYR A 162 -10.82 -3.22 4.25
N GLN A 163 -10.39 -3.71 5.43
CA GLN A 163 -9.89 -2.89 6.51
C GLN A 163 -8.45 -3.29 6.84
N ALA A 164 -7.56 -2.31 6.93
CA ALA A 164 -6.22 -2.49 7.48
C ALA A 164 -6.19 -2.02 8.94
N THR A 165 -5.78 -2.91 9.85
CA THR A 165 -5.73 -2.63 11.29
C THR A 165 -4.30 -2.73 11.79
N PHE A 166 -3.83 -1.67 12.43
CA PHE A 166 -2.51 -1.55 13.06
C PHE A 166 -2.70 -1.44 14.57
N ASN A 167 -2.10 -2.36 15.33
CA ASN A 167 -2.23 -2.41 16.79
C ASN A 167 -0.88 -2.24 17.51
N GLN A 168 0.23 -2.26 16.77
CA GLN A 168 1.58 -2.25 17.31
C GLN A 168 2.45 -1.27 16.54
N PHE A 169 2.46 -0.02 16.96
CA PHE A 169 3.33 1.02 16.42
C PHE A 169 3.62 2.06 17.51
N TYR A 170 4.68 2.82 17.32
CA TYR A 170 5.05 3.89 18.25
C TYR A 170 4.09 5.07 18.12
N HIS A 171 3.57 5.52 19.24
CA HIS A 171 2.73 6.70 19.34
C HIS A 171 3.14 7.51 20.59
N LEU A 172 2.79 8.77 20.60
CA LEU A 172 3.06 9.63 21.74
C LEU A 172 2.13 9.23 22.89
N LYS A 173 2.69 8.99 24.08
CA LYS A 173 1.88 8.88 25.30
C LYS A 173 1.35 10.27 25.61
N THR A 174 0.08 10.50 25.38
CA THR A 174 -0.55 11.78 25.61
C THR A 174 -1.23 11.76 26.97
N ASP A 175 -0.52 12.15 28.01
CA ASP A 175 -1.14 12.61 29.27
C ASP A 175 -1.70 14.04 29.10
N ALA A 176 -1.42 14.68 27.98
CA ALA A 176 -1.87 16.02 27.64
C ALA A 176 -3.11 15.96 26.73
N ASN A 177 -4.11 16.75 27.12
CA ASN A 177 -5.33 17.01 26.35
C ASN A 177 -4.97 17.71 25.01
N PHE A 178 -4.57 16.94 23.98
CA PHE A 178 -4.39 17.46 22.61
C PHE A 178 -5.71 17.90 21.96
N GLY A 179 -6.84 17.73 22.67
CA GLY A 179 -8.15 18.20 22.21
C GLY A 179 -8.25 19.73 22.01
N ASN A 180 -7.28 20.49 22.52
CA ASN A 180 -7.19 21.94 22.36
C ASN A 180 -6.01 22.39 21.48
N LEU A 181 -5.38 21.50 20.71
CA LEU A 181 -4.33 21.91 19.78
C LEU A 181 -4.97 22.70 18.64
N ASP A 182 -4.80 23.99 18.66
CA ASP A 182 -5.21 24.87 17.56
C ASP A 182 -4.23 24.69 16.40
N LEU A 183 -4.59 23.77 15.50
CA LEU A 183 -3.80 23.42 14.32
C LEU A 183 -3.60 24.59 13.37
N THR A 184 -4.41 25.67 13.48
CA THR A 184 -4.25 26.87 12.64
C THR A 184 -2.98 27.63 12.98
N LYS A 185 -2.41 27.43 14.19
CA LYS A 185 -1.18 28.08 14.66
C LYS A 185 0.11 27.34 14.29
N LEU A 186 0.03 26.13 13.73
CA LEU A 186 1.21 25.36 13.34
C LEU A 186 1.71 25.69 11.93
N PHE A 187 1.00 26.53 11.19
CA PHE A 187 1.30 26.83 9.79
C PHE A 187 1.39 28.36 9.52
N VAL A 188 1.83 29.13 10.49
CA VAL A 188 2.14 30.56 10.34
C VAL A 188 3.64 30.75 10.17
#